data_8bbe7d208be4084cf54bb436a1abf739
#
_entry.id   8bbe7d208be4084cf54bb436a1abf739
#
_cell.length_a   1.000
_cell.length_b   1.000
_cell.length_c   1.000
_cell.angle_alpha   90.00
_cell.angle_beta   90.00
_cell.angle_gamma   90.00
#
_symmetry.space_group_name_H-M   'P 1'
#
loop_
_entity.id
_entity.type
_entity.pdbx_description
1 polymer ?
#
loop_
_entity_poly.entity_id
_entity_poly.type
_entity_poly.pdbx_seq_one_letter_code
_entity_poly.pdbx_strand_id
1 'polypeptide(L)' 'MHSEQTDIALRDILHHIDLAEGFIKGFDRDSFKFDVRTVYAVTRCLEIISEASRRLPDQLKARHPTISWK' A
#
# COMPACT_ATOMS: atom_id res chain seq x y z
N MET A 1 -10.25 3.37 -20.20
CA MET A 1 -9.71 4.63 -19.60
C MET A 1 -10.06 4.68 -18.12
N HIS A 2 -9.09 4.99 -17.30
CA HIS A 2 -9.32 5.10 -15.85
C HIS A 2 -10.01 6.42 -15.51
N SER A 3 -10.88 6.38 -14.51
CA SER A 3 -11.45 7.60 -13.97
C SER A 3 -10.40 8.36 -13.17
N GLU A 4 -10.65 9.64 -12.91
CA GLU A 4 -9.78 10.46 -12.07
C GLU A 4 -9.64 9.85 -10.68
N GLN A 5 -10.73 9.33 -10.11
CA GLN A 5 -10.71 8.68 -8.81
C GLN A 5 -9.84 7.43 -8.80
N THR A 6 -9.86 6.66 -9.88
CA THR A 6 -9.01 5.49 -10.03
C THR A 6 -7.54 5.90 -10.08
N ASP A 7 -7.22 6.95 -10.83
CA ASP A 7 -5.85 7.45 -10.91
C ASP A 7 -5.34 7.94 -9.57
N ILE A 8 -6.17 8.64 -8.81
CA ILE A 8 -5.82 9.10 -7.45
C ILE A 8 -5.55 7.90 -6.54
N ALA A 9 -6.41 6.88 -6.59
CA ALA A 9 -6.24 5.68 -5.77
C ALA A 9 -4.93 4.96 -6.11
N LEU A 10 -4.62 4.82 -7.40
CA LEU A 10 -3.38 4.18 -7.83
C LEU A 10 -2.14 4.96 -7.39
N ARG A 11 -2.19 6.28 -7.49
CA ARG A 11 -1.09 7.13 -7.02
C ARG A 11 -0.90 7.02 -5.51
N ASP A 12 -1.99 6.98 -4.76
CA ASP A 12 -1.92 6.79 -3.30
C ASP A 12 -1.26 5.46 -2.96
N ILE A 13 -1.63 4.39 -3.66
CA ILE A 13 -1.05 3.07 -3.44
C ILE A 13 0.46 3.10 -3.70
N LEU A 14 0.87 3.62 -4.86
CA LEU A 14 2.27 3.69 -5.23
C LEU A 14 3.09 4.56 -4.27
N HIS A 15 2.54 5.70 -3.90
CA HIS A 15 3.21 6.61 -2.96
C HIS A 15 3.43 5.94 -1.61
N HIS A 16 2.43 5.22 -1.10
CA HIS A 16 2.55 4.59 0.22
C HIS A 16 3.39 3.32 0.19
N ILE A 17 3.46 2.63 -0.96
CA ILE A 17 4.43 1.54 -1.14
C ILE A 17 5.84 2.09 -1.05
N ASP A 18 6.13 3.19 -1.74
CA ASP A 18 7.45 3.83 -1.69
C ASP A 18 7.80 4.29 -0.29
N LEU A 19 6.84 4.88 0.43
CA LEU A 19 7.04 5.30 1.81
C LEU A 19 7.34 4.11 2.72
N ALA A 20 6.57 3.03 2.57
CA ALA A 20 6.77 1.84 3.39
C ALA A 20 8.16 1.23 3.13
N GLU A 21 8.57 1.13 1.89
CA GLU A 21 9.90 0.65 1.54
C GLU A 21 11.01 1.53 2.15
N GLY A 22 10.80 2.84 2.11
CA GLY A 22 11.74 3.80 2.71
C GLY A 22 11.86 3.63 4.21
N PHE A 23 10.74 3.38 4.91
CA PHE A 23 10.76 3.21 6.36
C PHE A 23 11.49 1.95 6.80
N ILE A 24 11.44 0.87 6.02
CA ILE A 24 12.08 -0.39 6.38
C ILE A 24 13.51 -0.50 5.86
N LYS A 25 13.93 0.43 5.02
CA LYS A 25 15.27 0.41 4.45
C LYS A 25 16.33 0.52 5.55
N GLY A 26 17.29 -0.40 5.55
CA GLY A 26 18.33 -0.41 6.55
C GLY A 26 17.98 -1.16 7.82
N PHE A 27 16.74 -1.61 7.98
CA PHE A 27 16.36 -2.46 9.10
C PHE A 27 16.41 -3.92 8.67
N ASP A 28 16.94 -4.78 9.56
CA ASP A 28 16.71 -6.20 9.42
C ASP A 28 15.39 -6.54 10.13
N ARG A 29 15.02 -7.81 10.07
CA ARG A 29 13.76 -8.26 10.65
C ARG A 29 13.63 -7.95 12.14
N ASP A 30 14.69 -8.18 12.89
CA ASP A 30 14.65 -8.00 14.34
C ASP A 30 14.69 -6.53 14.75
N SER A 31 15.54 -5.73 14.08
CA SER A 31 15.59 -4.29 14.30
C SER A 31 14.25 -3.63 14.03
N PHE A 32 13.58 -4.04 12.94
CA PHE A 32 12.28 -3.52 12.57
C PHE A 32 11.24 -3.75 13.67
N LYS A 33 11.20 -4.96 14.23
CA LYS A 33 10.23 -5.31 15.29
C LYS A 33 10.33 -4.43 16.52
N PHE A 34 11.53 -3.95 16.83
CA PHE A 34 11.76 -3.15 18.03
C PHE A 34 11.64 -1.65 17.79
N ASP A 35 11.53 -1.22 16.53
CA ASP A 35 11.33 0.19 16.23
C ASP A 35 9.84 0.48 16.11
N VAL A 36 9.23 0.86 17.23
CA VAL A 36 7.78 1.08 17.31
C VAL A 36 7.32 2.15 16.33
N ARG A 37 8.08 3.22 16.16
CA ARG A 37 7.72 4.30 15.23
C ARG A 37 7.65 3.81 13.80
N THR A 38 8.65 3.03 13.39
CA THR A 38 8.70 2.47 12.04
C THR A 38 7.57 1.49 11.82
N VAL A 39 7.29 0.63 12.81
CA VAL A 39 6.17 -0.32 12.74
C VAL A 39 4.85 0.42 12.55
N TYR A 40 4.59 1.47 13.33
CA TYR A 40 3.37 2.25 13.18
C TYR A 40 3.30 2.95 11.83
N ALA A 41 4.41 3.50 11.36
CA ALA A 41 4.45 4.19 10.08
C ALA A 41 4.14 3.22 8.92
N VAL A 42 4.75 2.04 8.93
CA VAL A 42 4.49 1.02 7.91
C VAL A 42 3.05 0.51 8.00
N THR A 43 2.56 0.27 9.21
CA THR A 43 1.17 -0.17 9.42
C THR A 43 0.19 0.86 8.84
N ARG A 44 0.44 2.15 9.07
CA ARG A 44 -0.41 3.20 8.52
C ARG A 44 -0.38 3.21 6.99
N CYS A 45 0.80 3.03 6.40
CA CYS A 45 0.92 2.91 4.95
C CYS A 45 0.10 1.74 4.40
N LEU A 46 0.16 0.59 5.07
CA LEU A 46 -0.59 -0.59 4.65
C LEU A 46 -2.10 -0.37 4.76
N GLU A 47 -2.55 0.32 5.80
CA GLU A 47 -3.97 0.67 5.95
C GLU A 47 -4.44 1.56 4.81
N ILE A 48 -3.64 2.57 4.45
CA ILE A 48 -3.96 3.49 3.36
C ILE A 48 -3.98 2.74 2.02
N ILE A 49 -3.03 1.85 1.79
CA ILE A 49 -2.98 1.03 0.58
C ILE A 49 -4.23 0.15 0.48
N SER A 50 -4.60 -0.50 1.58
CA SER A 50 -5.81 -1.31 1.64
C SER A 50 -7.06 -0.51 1.31
N GLU A 51 -7.19 0.65 1.93
CA GLU A 51 -8.35 1.51 1.72
C GLU A 51 -8.41 2.03 0.28
N ALA A 52 -7.27 2.44 -0.28
CA ALA A 52 -7.19 2.90 -1.65
C ALA A 52 -7.53 1.78 -2.63
N SER A 53 -7.08 0.54 -2.37
CA SER A 53 -7.36 -0.57 -3.26
C SER A 53 -8.85 -0.93 -3.30
N ARG A 54 -9.60 -0.66 -2.23
CA ARG A 54 -11.06 -0.88 -2.24
C ARG A 54 -11.79 0.07 -3.18
N ARG A 55 -11.18 1.19 -3.53
CA ARG A 55 -11.74 2.18 -4.45
C ARG A 55 -11.46 1.86 -5.91
N LEU A 56 -10.67 0.83 -6.19
CA LEU A 56 -10.38 0.43 -7.56
C LEU A 56 -11.58 -0.28 -8.18
N PRO A 57 -11.83 -0.07 -9.49
CA PRO A 57 -12.94 -0.73 -10.18
C PRO A 57 -12.80 -2.25 -10.16
N ASP A 58 -13.93 -2.95 -10.06
CA ASP A 58 -13.95 -4.41 -10.08
C ASP A 58 -13.33 -4.99 -11.35
N GLN A 59 -13.55 -4.33 -12.49
CA GLN A 59 -12.95 -4.75 -13.75
C GLN A 59 -11.44 -4.78 -13.69
N LEU A 60 -10.84 -3.79 -13.05
CA LEU A 60 -9.39 -3.73 -12.89
C LEU A 60 -8.91 -4.86 -12.00
N LYS A 61 -9.62 -5.11 -10.90
CA LYS A 61 -9.29 -6.19 -9.98
C LYS A 61 -9.41 -7.55 -10.66
N ALA A 62 -10.41 -7.73 -11.51
CA ALA A 62 -10.63 -8.98 -12.23
C ALA A 62 -9.52 -9.29 -13.22
N ARG A 63 -8.82 -8.28 -13.73
CA ARG A 63 -7.66 -8.47 -14.62
C ARG A 63 -6.44 -9.03 -13.90
N HIS A 64 -6.44 -8.95 -12.58
CA HIS A 64 -5.31 -9.39 -11.75
C HIS A 64 -5.78 -10.33 -10.65
N PRO A 65 -6.34 -11.51 -11.04
CA PRO A 65 -6.94 -12.41 -10.07
C PRO A 65 -5.94 -13.06 -9.11
N THR A 66 -4.65 -12.97 -9.40
CA THR A 66 -3.60 -13.48 -8.52
C THR A 66 -3.35 -12.58 -7.32
N ILE A 67 -3.87 -11.34 -7.34
CA ILE A 67 -3.75 -10.40 -6.23
C ILE A 67 -4.94 -10.61 -5.29
N SER A 68 -4.67 -10.69 -3.99
CA SER A 68 -5.73 -10.83 -2.99
C SER A 68 -6.34 -9.46 -2.70
N TRP A 69 -7.40 -9.14 -3.40
CA TRP A 69 -8.13 -7.88 -3.19
C TRP A 69 -9.12 -8.01 -2.03
N LYS A 70 -8.93 -7.20 -1.01
CA LYS A 70 -9.85 -7.19 0.12
C LYS A 70 -10.23 -5.78 0.51
#